data_fa7135779c90f5f812b65ed370bf7592
#
_entry.id   fa7135779c90f5f812b65ed370bf7592
#
_cell.length_a   1.000
_cell.length_b   1.000
_cell.length_c   1.000
_cell.angle_alpha   90.00
_cell.angle_beta   90.00
_cell.angle_gamma   90.00
#
_symmetry.space_group_name_H-M   'P 1'
#
loop_
_entity.id
_entity.type
_entity.pdbx_description
1 polymer ?
#
loop_
_entity_poly.entity_id
_entity_poly.type
_entity_poly.pdbx_seq_one_letter_code
_entity_poly.pdbx_strand_id
1 'polypeptide(L)'
;KNRMVGEKEKRADLAAGISADTKSSKDVDVTGGEKKSSPAKYTDYETGAGYDVKPEHMTQIYANMLVDKDHPRIKYRGKLDRLQAEVINAQCVIKKEGAYTLLIDELDNILSILREMMRCEVMDEPFSNDTIIGLNHKELRERSHNPMKFYNIKQMLLPDYKMGIVHSALNVIRTS
;
A
#
# COMPACT_ATOMS: atom_id res chain seq x y z
N LYS A 1 1.14 2.39 -21.71
CA LYS A 1 1.80 3.63 -21.24
C LYS A 1 0.89 4.88 -21.28
N ASN A 2 -0.30 4.84 -21.90
CA ASN A 2 -1.14 6.05 -22.12
C ASN A 2 -2.40 6.16 -21.23
N ARG A 3 -2.58 5.29 -20.23
CA ARG A 3 -3.79 5.35 -19.36
C ARG A 3 -3.61 6.14 -18.07
N MET A 4 -2.38 6.33 -17.61
CA MET A 4 -2.11 7.06 -16.35
C MET A 4 -1.97 8.59 -16.50
N VAL A 5 -1.74 9.10 -17.72
CA VAL A 5 -1.60 10.54 -17.97
C VAL A 5 -2.96 11.24 -17.95
N GLY A 6 -4.03 10.59 -18.41
CA GLY A 6 -5.36 11.18 -18.46
C GLY A 6 -6.07 11.38 -17.11
N GLU A 7 -5.66 10.64 -16.07
CA GLU A 7 -6.27 10.80 -14.73
C GLU A 7 -5.66 11.96 -13.92
N LYS A 8 -4.40 12.31 -14.18
CA LYS A 8 -3.77 13.48 -13.52
C LYS A 8 -4.32 14.81 -14.04
N GLU A 9 -4.61 14.91 -15.33
CA GLU A 9 -5.22 16.13 -15.89
C GLU A 9 -6.65 16.36 -15.40
N LYS A 10 -7.47 15.30 -15.28
CA LYS A 10 -8.83 15.43 -14.74
C LYS A 10 -8.89 15.86 -13.26
N ARG A 11 -7.84 15.59 -12.49
CA ARG A 11 -7.77 16.02 -11.07
C ARG A 11 -7.37 17.49 -10.91
N ALA A 12 -6.62 18.05 -11.85
CA ALA A 12 -6.24 19.47 -11.83
C ALA A 12 -7.43 20.38 -12.16
N ASP A 13 -8.32 19.97 -13.06
CA ASP A 13 -9.48 20.76 -13.45
C ASP A 13 -10.59 20.82 -12.39
N LEU A 14 -10.64 19.87 -11.46
CA LEU A 14 -11.64 19.87 -10.38
C LEU A 14 -11.29 20.84 -9.24
N ALA A 15 -10.03 21.26 -9.14
CA ALA A 15 -9.57 22.21 -8.11
C ALA A 15 -9.67 23.69 -8.52
N ALA A 16 -9.91 23.98 -9.81
CA ALA A 16 -9.89 25.34 -10.36
C ALA A 16 -11.26 25.98 -10.59
N GLY A 17 -12.35 25.33 -10.23
CA GLY A 17 -13.72 25.68 -10.65
C GLY A 17 -14.65 26.28 -9.60
N ILE A 18 -14.14 26.95 -8.54
CA ILE A 18 -15.03 27.71 -7.64
C ILE A 18 -14.48 29.12 -7.47
N SER A 19 -14.83 30.01 -8.38
CA SER A 19 -14.76 31.44 -8.15
C SER A 19 -15.79 32.17 -9.03
N ALA A 20 -16.57 33.00 -8.33
CA ALA A 20 -17.26 34.20 -8.77
C ALA A 20 -18.62 34.12 -9.48
N ASP A 21 -19.46 34.82 -8.86
CA ASP A 21 -20.50 35.80 -9.23
C ASP A 21 -21.95 35.36 -9.04
N THR A 22 -22.63 36.09 -8.12
CA THR A 22 -23.66 37.06 -8.55
C THR A 22 -24.32 37.85 -7.42
N LYS A 23 -24.60 39.04 -7.78
CA LYS A 23 -25.23 40.14 -7.01
C LYS A 23 -26.73 39.95 -6.73
N SER A 24 -27.12 40.59 -5.61
CA SER A 24 -28.32 41.41 -5.42
C SER A 24 -29.62 40.74 -4.98
N SER A 25 -30.03 40.97 -3.80
CA SER A 25 -30.93 41.92 -3.18
C SER A 25 -31.98 41.29 -2.27
N LYS A 26 -32.05 41.93 -1.14
CA LYS A 26 -33.18 42.30 -0.26
C LYS A 26 -33.23 41.62 1.10
N ASP A 27 -33.15 42.58 2.04
CA ASP A 27 -33.29 42.51 3.47
C ASP A 27 -34.42 41.61 3.98
N VAL A 28 -34.08 40.68 4.88
CA VAL A 28 -34.90 40.32 6.02
C VAL A 28 -33.97 40.11 7.21
N ASP A 29 -34.10 41.02 8.18
CA ASP A 29 -33.45 40.99 9.47
C ASP A 29 -33.93 39.77 10.27
N VAL A 30 -33.07 38.80 10.54
CA VAL A 30 -33.26 37.78 11.58
C VAL A 30 -31.93 37.62 12.29
N THR A 31 -31.82 38.23 13.44
CA THR A 31 -30.76 38.02 14.44
C THR A 31 -30.66 36.57 14.82
N GLY A 32 -29.78 35.84 14.15
CA GLY A 32 -29.34 34.51 14.50
C GLY A 32 -27.82 34.47 14.37
N GLY A 33 -27.13 34.53 15.54
CA GLY A 33 -25.66 34.52 15.57
C GLY A 33 -25.10 33.34 14.82
N GLU A 34 -24.48 33.60 13.66
CA GLU A 34 -23.65 32.62 12.96
C GLU A 34 -22.47 32.24 13.85
N LYS A 35 -22.58 31.10 14.52
CA LYS A 35 -21.40 30.41 15.02
C LYS A 35 -20.55 30.12 13.78
N LYS A 36 -19.43 30.84 13.59
CA LYS A 36 -18.36 30.45 12.71
C LYS A 36 -17.96 28.99 13.08
N SER A 37 -18.46 28.01 12.36
CA SER A 37 -18.06 26.64 12.54
C SER A 37 -16.56 26.57 12.22
N SER A 38 -15.76 26.20 13.20
CA SER A 38 -14.36 25.83 12.96
C SER A 38 -14.34 24.76 11.85
N PRO A 39 -13.33 24.77 10.96
CA PRO A 39 -13.24 23.74 9.93
C PRO A 39 -13.24 22.37 10.58
N ALA A 40 -14.00 21.43 9.99
CA ALA A 40 -14.10 20.06 10.48
C ALA A 40 -12.70 19.43 10.68
N LYS A 41 -12.53 18.70 11.77
CA LYS A 41 -11.24 18.09 12.13
C LYS A 41 -10.80 17.00 11.16
N TYR A 42 -11.75 16.28 10.58
CA TYR A 42 -11.55 15.23 9.60
C TYR A 42 -12.44 15.44 8.39
N THR A 43 -12.01 14.91 7.23
CA THR A 43 -12.75 14.99 5.98
C THR A 43 -12.81 13.60 5.35
N ASP A 44 -13.97 13.20 4.90
CA ASP A 44 -14.13 11.98 4.10
C ASP A 44 -13.45 12.14 2.74
N TYR A 45 -12.59 11.19 2.38
CA TYR A 45 -11.80 11.23 1.16
C TYR A 45 -12.66 11.11 -0.12
N GLU A 46 -13.77 10.34 -0.06
CA GLU A 46 -14.61 10.07 -1.21
C GLU A 46 -15.72 11.10 -1.37
N THR A 47 -16.34 11.52 -0.26
CA THR A 47 -17.53 12.38 -0.27
C THR A 47 -17.26 13.85 0.06
N GLY A 48 -16.11 14.14 0.69
CA GLY A 48 -15.79 15.47 1.20
C GLY A 48 -16.56 15.87 2.47
N ALA A 49 -17.32 14.96 3.08
CA ALA A 49 -18.05 15.23 4.31
C ALA A 49 -17.11 15.52 5.49
N GLY A 50 -17.42 16.55 6.29
CA GLY A 50 -16.63 16.95 7.45
C GLY A 50 -17.09 16.24 8.72
N TYR A 51 -16.13 15.84 9.58
CA TYR A 51 -16.38 15.23 10.89
C TYR A 51 -15.53 15.91 11.97
N ASP A 52 -16.13 16.23 13.10
CA ASP A 52 -15.41 16.72 14.29
C ASP A 52 -14.82 15.57 15.10
N VAL A 53 -15.46 14.40 15.05
CA VAL A 53 -15.03 13.14 15.68
C VAL A 53 -14.94 12.07 14.63
N LYS A 54 -13.82 11.31 14.64
CA LYS A 54 -13.63 10.20 13.70
C LYS A 54 -14.68 9.11 13.93
N PRO A 55 -15.50 8.75 12.93
CA PRO A 55 -16.44 7.63 13.01
C PRO A 55 -15.72 6.29 13.24
N GLU A 56 -16.34 5.38 13.99
CA GLU A 56 -15.72 4.09 14.35
C GLU A 56 -15.46 3.19 13.12
N HIS A 57 -16.32 3.25 12.09
CA HIS A 57 -16.17 2.48 10.85
C HIS A 57 -15.10 3.03 9.91
N MET A 58 -14.60 4.25 10.16
CA MET A 58 -13.61 4.91 9.30
C MET A 58 -12.19 4.86 9.88
N THR A 59 -11.21 5.04 9.01
CA THR A 59 -9.79 5.14 9.35
C THR A 59 -9.11 6.21 8.50
N GLN A 60 -7.97 6.72 8.98
CA GLN A 60 -7.20 7.71 8.22
C GLN A 60 -6.47 7.04 7.06
N ILE A 61 -6.61 7.63 5.87
CA ILE A 61 -5.85 7.23 4.69
C ILE A 61 -4.54 8.03 4.61
N TYR A 62 -4.59 9.34 4.78
CA TYR A 62 -3.45 10.24 5.00
C TYR A 62 -3.93 11.54 5.66
N ALA A 63 -3.06 12.23 6.39
CA ALA A 63 -3.38 13.47 7.11
C ALA A 63 -4.72 13.36 7.88
N ASN A 64 -5.66 14.29 7.64
CA ASN A 64 -7.00 14.30 8.22
C ASN A 64 -8.08 13.63 7.34
N MET A 65 -7.69 13.01 6.24
CA MET A 65 -8.61 12.34 5.31
C MET A 65 -8.99 10.96 5.83
N LEU A 66 -10.29 10.67 5.85
CA LEU A 66 -10.85 9.40 6.30
C LEU A 66 -11.40 8.60 5.13
N VAL A 67 -11.35 7.28 5.26
CA VAL A 67 -12.01 6.30 4.40
C VAL A 67 -12.61 5.20 5.26
N ASP A 68 -13.52 4.42 4.72
CA ASP A 68 -14.02 3.22 5.38
C ASP A 68 -12.89 2.20 5.64
N LYS A 69 -12.99 1.46 6.75
CA LYS A 69 -11.98 0.43 7.12
C LYS A 69 -11.86 -0.68 6.07
N ASP A 70 -12.87 -0.86 5.23
CA ASP A 70 -12.86 -1.83 4.14
C ASP A 70 -12.43 -1.28 2.78
N HIS A 71 -12.02 -0.01 2.72
CA HIS A 71 -11.52 0.64 1.52
C HIS A 71 -10.34 -0.15 0.90
N PRO A 72 -10.23 -0.24 -0.46
CA PRO A 72 -9.20 -1.03 -1.14
C PRO A 72 -7.75 -0.70 -0.71
N ARG A 73 -7.43 0.57 -0.49
CA ARG A 73 -6.09 0.98 0.00
C ARG A 73 -5.81 0.46 1.40
N ILE A 74 -6.80 0.42 2.29
CA ILE A 74 -6.66 -0.12 3.66
C ILE A 74 -6.47 -1.65 3.59
N LYS A 75 -7.21 -2.35 2.73
CA LYS A 75 -7.01 -3.78 2.47
C LYS A 75 -5.61 -4.07 1.92
N TYR A 76 -5.11 -3.22 1.02
CA TYR A 76 -3.75 -3.34 0.49
C TYR A 76 -2.69 -3.18 1.59
N ARG A 77 -2.82 -2.17 2.46
CA ARG A 77 -1.94 -1.99 3.64
C ARG A 77 -1.95 -3.24 4.53
N GLY A 78 -3.14 -3.78 4.82
CA GLY A 78 -3.26 -4.99 5.62
C GLY A 78 -2.58 -6.21 4.99
N LYS A 79 -2.61 -6.36 3.66
CA LYS A 79 -1.87 -7.41 2.96
C LYS A 79 -0.36 -7.19 3.03
N LEU A 80 0.11 -5.96 2.87
CA LEU A 80 1.54 -5.64 3.03
C LEU A 80 2.04 -5.91 4.45
N ASP A 81 1.27 -5.53 5.47
CA ASP A 81 1.61 -5.80 6.88
C ASP A 81 1.71 -7.30 7.15
N ARG A 82 0.74 -8.06 6.67
CA ARG A 82 0.76 -9.51 6.79
C ARG A 82 1.99 -10.12 6.12
N LEU A 83 2.27 -9.73 4.88
CA LEU A 83 3.43 -10.24 4.14
C LEU A 83 4.75 -9.90 4.85
N GLN A 84 4.91 -8.69 5.37
CA GLN A 84 6.07 -8.31 6.17
C GLN A 84 6.22 -9.20 7.41
N ALA A 85 5.14 -9.48 8.14
CA ALA A 85 5.15 -10.35 9.30
C ALA A 85 5.57 -11.79 8.93
N GLU A 86 5.11 -12.31 7.79
CA GLU A 86 5.48 -13.64 7.30
C GLU A 86 6.95 -13.71 6.88
N VAL A 87 7.49 -12.65 6.25
CA VAL A 87 8.92 -12.55 5.93
C VAL A 87 9.77 -12.58 7.22
N ILE A 88 9.41 -11.80 8.23
CA ILE A 88 10.10 -11.78 9.52
C ILE A 88 10.04 -13.17 10.19
N ASN A 89 8.88 -13.82 10.18
CA ASN A 89 8.73 -15.17 10.73
C ASN A 89 9.65 -16.17 10.02
N ALA A 90 9.74 -16.11 8.69
CA ALA A 90 10.65 -16.96 7.92
C ALA A 90 12.12 -16.71 8.28
N GLN A 91 12.54 -15.44 8.44
CA GLN A 91 13.89 -15.11 8.90
C GLN A 91 14.19 -15.69 10.28
N CYS A 92 13.23 -15.64 11.22
CA CYS A 92 13.37 -16.26 12.53
C CYS A 92 13.54 -17.78 12.44
N VAL A 93 12.75 -18.44 11.59
CA VAL A 93 12.88 -19.90 11.32
C VAL A 93 14.24 -20.22 10.75
N ILE A 94 14.69 -19.53 9.72
CA ILE A 94 15.99 -19.75 9.06
C ILE A 94 17.14 -19.55 10.04
N LYS A 95 17.08 -18.48 10.85
CA LYS A 95 18.09 -18.19 11.86
C LYS A 95 18.17 -19.29 12.94
N LYS A 96 17.03 -19.85 13.34
CA LYS A 96 16.97 -20.97 14.31
C LYS A 96 17.59 -22.24 13.74
N GLU A 97 17.39 -22.53 12.48
CA GLU A 97 17.97 -23.70 11.81
C GLU A 97 19.49 -23.56 11.60
N GLY A 98 20.07 -22.35 11.76
CA GLY A 98 21.51 -22.10 11.71
C GLY A 98 22.14 -22.23 10.33
N ALA A 99 21.32 -22.33 9.27
CA ALA A 99 21.74 -22.46 7.88
C ALA A 99 21.26 -21.25 7.04
N TYR A 100 21.82 -21.09 5.85
CA TYR A 100 21.29 -20.17 4.82
C TYR A 100 21.38 -18.68 5.20
N THR A 101 22.51 -18.17 5.65
CA THR A 101 22.70 -16.73 5.98
C THR A 101 22.39 -15.81 4.80
N LEU A 102 22.79 -16.18 3.58
CA LEU A 102 22.47 -15.43 2.36
C LEU A 102 20.96 -15.26 2.17
N LEU A 103 20.16 -16.25 2.51
CA LEU A 103 18.70 -16.17 2.40
C LEU A 103 18.10 -15.17 3.38
N ILE A 104 18.71 -14.97 4.54
CA ILE A 104 18.29 -13.92 5.50
C ILE A 104 18.52 -12.54 4.88
N ASP A 105 19.67 -12.31 4.26
CA ASP A 105 20.02 -11.03 3.62
C ASP A 105 19.08 -10.74 2.42
N GLU A 106 18.76 -11.76 1.63
CA GLU A 106 17.78 -11.64 0.52
C GLU A 106 16.37 -11.30 1.04
N LEU A 107 15.93 -11.94 2.13
CA LEU A 107 14.65 -11.62 2.77
C LEU A 107 14.65 -10.23 3.42
N ASP A 108 15.78 -9.76 3.95
CA ASP A 108 15.93 -8.38 4.44
C ASP A 108 15.78 -7.35 3.32
N ASN A 109 16.35 -7.64 2.15
CA ASN A 109 16.15 -6.79 0.97
C ASN A 109 14.67 -6.74 0.57
N ILE A 110 13.98 -7.88 0.51
CA ILE A 110 12.55 -7.96 0.21
C ILE A 110 11.73 -7.19 1.27
N LEU A 111 12.04 -7.38 2.56
CA LEU A 111 11.36 -6.70 3.65
C LEU A 111 11.53 -5.18 3.58
N SER A 112 12.73 -4.71 3.23
CA SER A 112 13.00 -3.29 3.01
C SER A 112 12.15 -2.71 1.87
N ILE A 113 12.02 -3.43 0.78
CA ILE A 113 11.18 -3.04 -0.36
C ILE A 113 9.70 -2.97 0.04
N LEU A 114 9.19 -3.96 0.78
CA LEU A 114 7.81 -3.97 1.27
C LEU A 114 7.52 -2.80 2.20
N ARG A 115 8.47 -2.43 3.07
CA ARG A 115 8.37 -1.25 3.93
C ARG A 115 8.33 0.05 3.13
N GLU A 116 9.15 0.14 2.09
CA GLU A 116 9.15 1.29 1.20
C GLU A 116 7.85 1.40 0.40
N MET A 117 7.29 0.28 -0.08
CA MET A 117 5.95 0.25 -0.69
C MET A 117 4.88 0.77 0.27
N MET A 118 4.92 0.35 1.54
CA MET A 118 3.99 0.83 2.57
C MET A 118 4.18 2.33 2.81
N ARG A 119 5.42 2.81 2.93
CA ARG A 119 5.72 4.24 3.11
C ARG A 119 5.16 5.07 1.96
N CYS A 120 5.46 4.68 0.72
CA CYS A 120 4.98 5.38 -0.48
C CYS A 120 3.46 5.41 -0.55
N GLU A 121 2.79 4.31 -0.17
CA GLU A 121 1.34 4.24 -0.14
C GLU A 121 0.74 5.18 0.92
N VAL A 122 1.32 5.23 2.13
CA VAL A 122 0.86 6.11 3.22
C VAL A 122 1.10 7.58 2.90
N MET A 123 2.22 7.90 2.25
CA MET A 123 2.60 9.27 1.90
C MET A 123 1.98 9.74 0.57
N ASP A 124 1.24 8.87 -0.12
CA ASP A 124 0.71 9.11 -1.46
C ASP A 124 1.79 9.48 -2.49
N GLU A 125 2.97 8.85 -2.35
CA GLU A 125 4.13 9.03 -3.20
C GLU A 125 4.25 7.88 -4.21
N PRO A 126 4.83 8.10 -5.40
CA PRO A 126 5.08 7.03 -6.34
C PRO A 126 6.17 6.09 -5.81
N PHE A 127 5.91 4.80 -5.85
CA PHE A 127 6.91 3.78 -5.58
C PHE A 127 7.78 3.55 -6.83
N SER A 128 9.10 3.58 -6.66
CA SER A 128 10.08 3.29 -7.71
C SER A 128 11.14 2.35 -7.15
N ASN A 129 11.22 1.16 -7.72
CA ASN A 129 12.27 0.19 -7.42
C ASN A 129 12.57 -0.64 -8.66
N ASP A 130 13.84 -0.68 -9.05
CA ASP A 130 14.30 -1.32 -10.29
C ASP A 130 14.87 -2.73 -10.06
N THR A 131 15.16 -3.07 -8.80
CA THR A 131 15.81 -4.35 -8.45
C THR A 131 15.23 -4.99 -7.20
N ILE A 132 15.16 -6.33 -7.20
CA ILE A 132 14.83 -7.15 -6.03
C ILE A 132 15.94 -8.20 -5.91
N ILE A 133 16.55 -8.33 -4.72
CA ILE A 133 17.70 -9.24 -4.47
C ILE A 133 18.83 -9.06 -5.49
N GLY A 134 19.09 -7.81 -5.91
CA GLY A 134 20.13 -7.49 -6.89
C GLY A 134 19.80 -7.83 -8.34
N LEU A 135 18.58 -8.27 -8.63
CA LEU A 135 18.11 -8.63 -9.97
C LEU A 135 17.07 -7.61 -10.46
N ASN A 136 17.19 -7.20 -11.73
CA ASN A 136 16.15 -6.40 -12.36
C ASN A 136 14.91 -7.25 -12.71
N HIS A 137 13.80 -6.60 -13.05
CA HIS A 137 12.53 -7.27 -13.34
C HIS A 137 12.62 -8.31 -14.47
N LYS A 138 13.46 -8.05 -15.49
CA LYS A 138 13.66 -8.98 -16.62
C LYS A 138 14.42 -10.21 -16.16
N GLU A 139 15.48 -10.05 -15.40
CA GLU A 139 16.28 -11.14 -14.84
C GLU A 139 15.48 -11.99 -13.86
N LEU A 140 14.71 -11.37 -12.96
CA LEU A 140 13.80 -12.07 -12.05
C LEU A 140 12.80 -12.93 -12.83
N ARG A 141 12.18 -12.33 -13.85
CA ARG A 141 11.22 -13.05 -14.70
C ARG A 141 11.89 -14.23 -15.41
N GLU A 142 13.07 -14.04 -16.00
CA GLU A 142 13.79 -15.09 -16.70
C GLU A 142 14.15 -16.25 -15.75
N ARG A 143 14.68 -15.94 -14.56
CA ARG A 143 15.08 -16.96 -13.57
C ARG A 143 13.88 -17.71 -13.02
N SER A 144 12.79 -17.03 -12.70
CA SER A 144 11.59 -17.66 -12.16
C SER A 144 10.84 -18.55 -13.16
N HIS A 145 10.92 -18.23 -14.46
CA HIS A 145 10.28 -19.02 -15.52
C HIS A 145 11.16 -20.17 -16.03
N ASN A 146 12.46 -20.15 -15.78
CA ASN A 146 13.40 -21.16 -16.24
C ASN A 146 14.24 -21.75 -15.10
N PRO A 147 13.61 -22.29 -14.03
CA PRO A 147 14.34 -22.80 -12.85
C PRO A 147 15.31 -23.94 -13.19
N MET A 148 14.99 -24.74 -14.20
CA MET A 148 15.89 -25.79 -14.68
C MET A 148 17.21 -25.23 -15.24
N LYS A 149 17.14 -24.12 -16.00
CA LYS A 149 18.32 -23.47 -16.59
C LYS A 149 19.27 -22.89 -15.54
N PHE A 150 18.70 -22.23 -14.51
CA PHE A 150 19.48 -21.44 -13.55
C PHE A 150 19.84 -22.21 -12.27
N TYR A 151 18.99 -23.15 -11.86
CA TYR A 151 19.09 -23.81 -10.55
C TYR A 151 19.08 -25.33 -10.64
N ASN A 152 18.97 -25.92 -11.85
CA ASN A 152 18.80 -27.35 -12.07
C ASN A 152 17.64 -27.95 -11.26
N ILE A 153 16.57 -27.17 -11.07
CA ILE A 153 15.37 -27.59 -10.35
C ILE A 153 14.24 -27.79 -11.33
N LYS A 154 13.54 -28.92 -11.19
CA LYS A 154 12.35 -29.21 -12.01
C LYS A 154 11.25 -28.21 -11.73
N GLN A 155 10.67 -27.64 -12.79
CA GLN A 155 9.49 -26.77 -12.69
C GLN A 155 8.29 -27.55 -12.13
N MET A 156 7.41 -26.88 -11.39
CA MET A 156 6.20 -27.49 -10.79
C MET A 156 6.48 -28.54 -9.69
N LEU A 157 7.46 -28.28 -8.85
CA LEU A 157 7.66 -29.07 -7.63
C LEU A 157 6.50 -28.79 -6.66
N LEU A 158 5.79 -29.85 -6.25
CA LEU A 158 4.73 -29.72 -5.25
C LEU A 158 5.34 -29.63 -3.84
N PRO A 159 4.94 -28.64 -3.01
CA PRO A 159 5.41 -28.57 -1.64
C PRO A 159 5.04 -29.81 -0.82
N ASP A 160 6.02 -30.31 -0.05
CA ASP A 160 5.85 -31.44 0.86
C ASP A 160 6.54 -31.12 2.19
N TYR A 161 6.00 -31.62 3.32
CA TYR A 161 6.57 -31.40 4.65
C TYR A 161 8.01 -31.93 4.80
N LYS A 162 8.41 -32.93 4.00
CA LYS A 162 9.77 -33.49 3.96
C LYS A 162 10.81 -32.51 3.45
N MET A 163 10.39 -31.45 2.77
CA MET A 163 11.26 -30.36 2.31
C MET A 163 11.74 -29.46 3.46
N GLY A 164 11.20 -29.68 4.66
CA GLY A 164 11.62 -29.01 5.89
C GLY A 164 10.92 -27.68 6.16
N ILE A 165 11.16 -27.19 7.38
CA ILE A 165 10.46 -26.01 7.92
C ILE A 165 10.81 -24.71 7.19
N VAL A 166 12.06 -24.56 6.71
CA VAL A 166 12.50 -23.37 5.95
C VAL A 166 11.74 -23.29 4.62
N HIS A 167 11.63 -24.41 3.88
CA HIS A 167 10.85 -24.45 2.66
C HIS A 167 9.36 -24.11 2.93
N SER A 168 8.80 -24.64 4.00
CA SER A 168 7.41 -24.36 4.40
C SER A 168 7.20 -22.87 4.67
N ALA A 169 8.11 -22.22 5.42
CA ALA A 169 8.03 -20.79 5.72
C ALA A 169 8.12 -19.93 4.44
N LEU A 170 9.03 -20.25 3.53
CA LEU A 170 9.15 -19.57 2.23
C LEU A 170 7.91 -19.77 1.35
N ASN A 171 7.30 -20.95 1.40
CA ASN A 171 6.07 -21.21 0.65
C ASN A 171 4.89 -20.41 1.16
N VAL A 172 4.81 -20.12 2.48
CA VAL A 172 3.81 -19.21 3.06
C VAL A 172 3.97 -17.81 2.45
N ILE A 173 5.18 -17.25 2.45
CA ILE A 173 5.48 -15.94 1.82
C ILE A 173 5.03 -15.92 0.36
N ARG A 174 5.34 -16.98 -0.40
CA ARG A 174 5.00 -17.08 -1.83
C ARG A 174 3.48 -17.05 -2.09
N THR A 175 2.67 -17.51 -1.15
CA THR A 175 1.21 -17.67 -1.32
C THR A 175 0.40 -16.54 -0.70
N SER A 176 1.00 -15.60 0.03
CA SER A 176 0.36 -14.42 0.64
C SER A 176 0.18 -13.29 -0.35
#